data_652262b1ceaf347140713bb1c606db24
#
_entry.id   652262b1ceaf347140713bb1c606db24
#
_cell.length_a   1.000
_cell.length_b   1.000
_cell.length_c   1.000
_cell.angle_alpha   90.00
_cell.angle_beta   90.00
_cell.angle_gamma   90.00
#
_symmetry.space_group_name_H-M   'P 1'
#
loop_
_entity.id
_entity.type
_entity.pdbx_description
1 polymer ?
#
loop_
_entity_poly.entity_id
_entity_poly.type
_entity_poly.pdbx_seq_one_letter_code
_entity_poly.pdbx_strand_id
1 'polypeptide(L)'
;RSIMADPRVVSGFKPLTKEIVYPIVIEKSSGNRLWDLDGNEYIDALNGFGSCFFGHQPDFIKEALHKQVDTGFEVGPQHPLAGEVCELLCEFTKHDRAALCNTGSEAILGAMRIARTVTGRSLIVAFSGSYHGIIDEVLVRGSKKLVTFPAAPGIMPESVQNMLILDYGTEESLRIIAERADELAAVLVEPVRSRR
;
A
#
# COMPACT_ATOMS: atom_id res chain seq x y z
N ARG A 1 -15.30 4.22 20.92
CA ARG A 1 -15.63 5.48 20.21
C ARG A 1 -15.28 6.75 21.01
N SER A 2 -15.31 6.70 22.31
CA SER A 2 -15.08 7.89 23.14
C SER A 2 -13.62 8.32 23.22
N ILE A 3 -12.67 7.41 22.99
CA ILE A 3 -11.23 7.65 23.20
C ILE A 3 -10.42 7.38 21.94
N MET A 4 -10.72 6.31 21.23
CA MET A 4 -9.95 5.91 20.05
C MET A 4 -10.50 6.54 18.77
N ALA A 5 -9.69 7.31 18.06
CA ALA A 5 -9.98 7.76 16.70
C ALA A 5 -9.65 6.64 15.70
N ASP A 6 -10.61 6.29 14.85
CA ASP A 6 -10.36 5.33 13.76
C ASP A 6 -9.83 6.09 12.55
N PRO A 7 -8.56 5.90 12.15
CA PRO A 7 -7.96 6.59 11.02
C PRO A 7 -8.65 6.30 9.69
N ARG A 8 -9.37 5.17 9.58
CA ARG A 8 -10.14 4.80 8.38
C ARG A 8 -11.39 5.66 8.18
N VAL A 9 -11.85 6.34 9.21
CA VAL A 9 -13.00 7.25 9.14
C VAL A 9 -12.77 8.39 8.16
N VAL A 10 -11.53 8.85 8.01
CA VAL A 10 -11.17 9.95 7.10
C VAL A 10 -11.43 9.59 5.64
N SER A 11 -11.16 8.37 5.21
CA SER A 11 -11.35 7.93 3.82
C SER A 11 -12.76 7.44 3.49
N GLY A 12 -13.52 7.02 4.49
CA GLY A 12 -14.86 6.43 4.32
C GLY A 12 -15.99 7.16 5.05
N PHE A 13 -15.69 8.29 5.69
CA PHE A 13 -16.66 9.01 6.49
C PHE A 13 -17.78 9.61 5.63
N LYS A 14 -19.01 9.18 5.91
CA LYS A 14 -20.23 9.74 5.33
C LYS A 14 -21.09 10.27 6.48
N PRO A 15 -21.30 11.59 6.60
CA PRO A 15 -22.09 12.17 7.69
C PRO A 15 -23.47 11.54 7.86
N LEU A 16 -24.13 11.21 6.75
CA LEU A 16 -25.48 10.63 6.74
C LEU A 16 -25.57 9.22 7.34
N THR A 17 -24.46 8.47 7.36
CA THR A 17 -24.41 7.09 7.85
C THR A 17 -23.62 6.95 9.16
N LYS A 18 -23.15 8.06 9.71
CA LYS A 18 -22.26 8.08 10.89
C LYS A 18 -22.81 7.28 12.08
N GLU A 19 -24.11 7.38 12.33
CA GLU A 19 -24.73 6.76 13.51
C GLU A 19 -24.93 5.24 13.36
N ILE A 20 -24.97 4.73 12.13
CA ILE A 20 -25.15 3.31 11.85
C ILE A 20 -23.84 2.57 11.52
N VAL A 21 -22.75 3.32 11.32
CA VAL A 21 -21.42 2.73 11.11
C VAL A 21 -20.68 2.62 12.43
N TYR A 22 -20.33 1.41 12.82
CA TYR A 22 -19.54 1.12 14.02
C TYR A 22 -18.44 0.09 13.70
N PRO A 23 -17.29 0.15 14.36
CA PRO A 23 -16.26 -0.85 14.19
C PRO A 23 -16.70 -2.19 14.78
N ILE A 24 -16.48 -3.26 14.04
CA ILE A 24 -16.56 -4.62 14.59
C ILE A 24 -15.26 -4.86 15.34
N VAL A 25 -15.36 -5.18 16.63
CA VAL A 25 -14.19 -5.48 17.47
C VAL A 25 -13.99 -6.97 17.50
N ILE A 26 -12.93 -7.44 16.85
CA ILE A 26 -12.64 -8.86 16.73
C ILE A 26 -11.86 -9.34 17.96
N GLU A 27 -12.32 -10.41 18.57
CA GLU A 27 -11.67 -11.10 19.69
C GLU A 27 -10.85 -12.30 19.22
N LYS A 28 -11.36 -13.02 18.21
CA LYS A 28 -10.74 -14.27 17.74
C LYS A 28 -10.79 -14.37 16.21
N SER A 29 -9.78 -15.02 15.65
CA SER A 29 -9.73 -15.34 14.22
C SER A 29 -9.15 -16.74 14.01
N SER A 30 -9.59 -17.46 12.96
CA SER A 30 -9.01 -18.74 12.57
C SER A 30 -9.44 -19.11 11.14
N GLY A 31 -8.51 -19.56 10.30
CA GLY A 31 -8.77 -19.85 8.91
C GLY A 31 -9.41 -18.66 8.19
N ASN A 32 -10.62 -18.80 7.68
CA ASN A 32 -11.39 -17.75 7.02
C ASN A 32 -12.48 -17.11 7.92
N ARG A 33 -12.40 -17.29 9.23
CA ARG A 33 -13.42 -16.85 10.20
C ARG A 33 -12.89 -15.83 11.18
N LEU A 34 -13.79 -14.93 11.57
CA LEU A 34 -13.59 -13.91 12.59
C LEU A 34 -14.73 -14.00 13.59
N TRP A 35 -14.46 -13.80 14.88
CA TRP A 35 -15.48 -13.68 15.93
C TRP A 35 -15.31 -12.37 16.67
N ASP A 36 -16.41 -11.66 16.83
CA ASP A 36 -16.42 -10.41 17.59
C ASP A 36 -16.59 -10.64 19.11
N LEU A 37 -16.56 -9.54 19.88
CA LEU A 37 -16.74 -9.58 21.34
C LEU A 37 -18.13 -10.07 21.77
N ASP A 38 -19.13 -9.98 20.91
CA ASP A 38 -20.49 -10.43 21.16
C ASP A 38 -20.71 -11.89 20.76
N GLY A 39 -19.66 -12.57 20.26
CA GLY A 39 -19.68 -13.95 19.83
C GLY A 39 -20.23 -14.19 18.43
N ASN A 40 -20.49 -13.13 17.66
CA ASN A 40 -20.94 -13.30 16.28
C ASN A 40 -19.80 -13.79 15.40
N GLU A 41 -20.10 -14.72 14.50
CA GLU A 41 -19.16 -15.29 13.55
C GLU A 41 -19.31 -14.61 12.17
N TYR A 42 -18.16 -14.28 11.57
CA TYR A 42 -18.08 -13.64 10.25
C TYR A 42 -17.15 -14.45 9.34
N ILE A 43 -17.46 -14.46 8.04
CA ILE A 43 -16.51 -14.88 7.01
C ILE A 43 -15.64 -13.67 6.67
N ASP A 44 -14.32 -13.82 6.78
CA ASP A 44 -13.38 -12.78 6.37
C ASP A 44 -13.17 -12.80 4.84
N ALA A 45 -13.89 -11.92 4.15
CA ALA A 45 -13.70 -11.68 2.73
C ALA A 45 -12.73 -10.51 2.44
N LEU A 46 -12.28 -9.79 3.49
CA LEU A 46 -11.31 -8.70 3.36
C LEU A 46 -9.86 -9.22 3.34
N ASN A 47 -9.61 -10.30 4.07
CA ASN A 47 -8.33 -11.01 4.11
C ASN A 47 -7.14 -10.11 4.47
N GLY A 48 -7.36 -9.11 5.36
CA GLY A 48 -6.34 -8.14 5.76
C GLY A 48 -5.72 -7.39 4.59
N PHE A 49 -6.50 -7.09 3.53
CA PHE A 49 -6.02 -6.54 2.25
C PHE A 49 -4.94 -7.41 1.58
N GLY A 50 -5.03 -8.73 1.73
CA GLY A 50 -4.11 -9.71 1.16
C GLY A 50 -3.01 -10.19 2.11
N SER A 51 -2.84 -9.57 3.29
CA SER A 51 -1.83 -10.01 4.26
C SER A 51 -2.15 -11.38 4.89
N CYS A 52 -3.43 -11.73 4.98
CA CYS A 52 -3.88 -13.04 5.48
C CYS A 52 -4.10 -14.07 4.36
N PHE A 53 -3.22 -14.11 3.36
CA PHE A 53 -3.36 -14.95 2.17
C PHE A 53 -3.58 -16.45 2.47
N PHE A 54 -2.95 -16.95 3.53
CA PHE A 54 -3.10 -18.33 4.00
C PHE A 54 -4.20 -18.49 5.07
N GLY A 55 -5.05 -17.50 5.25
CA GLY A 55 -6.02 -17.43 6.34
C GLY A 55 -5.39 -16.97 7.67
N HIS A 56 -6.25 -16.89 8.69
CA HIS A 56 -5.82 -16.52 10.03
C HIS A 56 -5.18 -17.70 10.76
N GLN A 57 -4.05 -17.47 11.42
CA GLN A 57 -3.36 -18.42 12.27
C GLN A 57 -2.98 -19.75 11.58
N PRO A 58 -2.41 -19.78 10.38
CA PRO A 58 -1.96 -21.04 9.79
C PRO A 58 -0.87 -21.67 10.66
N ASP A 59 -0.91 -23.00 10.82
CA ASP A 59 -0.06 -23.72 11.80
C ASP A 59 1.43 -23.49 11.55
N PHE A 60 1.88 -23.50 10.30
CA PHE A 60 3.28 -23.30 9.96
C PHE A 60 3.81 -21.89 10.38
N ILE A 61 2.96 -20.87 10.36
CA ILE A 61 3.34 -19.53 10.85
C ILE A 61 3.36 -19.53 12.38
N LYS A 62 2.37 -20.12 13.05
CA LYS A 62 2.35 -20.23 14.51
C LYS A 62 3.59 -20.92 15.04
N GLU A 63 3.94 -22.07 14.47
CA GLU A 63 5.13 -22.83 14.83
C GLU A 63 6.41 -22.02 14.67
N ALA A 64 6.57 -21.33 13.53
CA ALA A 64 7.72 -20.47 13.28
C ALA A 64 7.79 -19.30 14.28
N LEU A 65 6.65 -18.66 14.59
CA LEU A 65 6.59 -17.56 15.57
C LEU A 65 6.92 -18.04 16.99
N HIS A 66 6.38 -19.18 17.44
CA HIS A 66 6.71 -19.73 18.75
C HIS A 66 8.20 -20.02 18.87
N LYS A 67 8.79 -20.66 17.87
CA LYS A 67 10.23 -20.89 17.84
C LYS A 67 11.03 -19.58 17.90
N GLN A 68 10.58 -18.56 17.18
CA GLN A 68 11.28 -17.27 17.18
C GLN A 68 11.14 -16.54 18.53
N VAL A 69 9.99 -16.61 19.19
CA VAL A 69 9.79 -16.04 20.53
C VAL A 69 10.78 -16.66 21.53
N ASP A 70 10.96 -17.99 21.48
CA ASP A 70 11.87 -18.71 22.36
C ASP A 70 13.36 -18.38 22.09
N THR A 71 13.69 -18.04 20.82
CA THR A 71 15.06 -17.69 20.41
C THR A 71 15.37 -16.22 20.69
N GLY A 72 14.38 -15.35 20.60
CA GLY A 72 14.47 -13.90 20.73
C GLY A 72 14.27 -13.15 19.41
N PHE A 73 13.97 -11.87 19.54
CA PHE A 73 13.82 -10.95 18.40
C PHE A 73 14.98 -9.95 18.38
N GLU A 74 15.74 -9.99 17.31
CA GLU A 74 16.82 -9.04 17.09
C GLU A 74 16.25 -7.72 16.52
N VAL A 75 16.64 -6.61 17.13
CA VAL A 75 16.27 -5.26 16.68
C VAL A 75 17.52 -4.53 16.24
N GLY A 76 17.58 -4.19 14.96
CA GLY A 76 18.73 -3.50 14.37
C GLY A 76 19.57 -4.39 13.46
N PRO A 77 20.28 -5.43 13.97
CA PRO A 77 20.98 -6.41 13.13
C PRO A 77 19.99 -7.17 12.23
N GLN A 78 20.48 -7.58 11.06
CA GLN A 78 19.65 -8.35 10.14
C GLN A 78 19.56 -9.82 10.56
N HIS A 79 18.36 -10.37 10.51
CA HIS A 79 18.12 -11.78 10.73
C HIS A 79 18.51 -12.60 9.47
N PRO A 80 19.03 -13.83 9.59
CA PRO A 80 19.38 -14.66 8.44
C PRO A 80 18.23 -14.85 7.44
N LEU A 81 17.00 -15.00 7.91
CA LEU A 81 15.80 -15.10 7.05
C LEU A 81 15.60 -13.90 6.12
N ALA A 82 16.14 -12.72 6.43
CA ALA A 82 16.04 -11.57 5.53
C ALA A 82 16.78 -11.82 4.21
N GLY A 83 17.95 -12.46 4.25
CA GLY A 83 18.70 -12.89 3.06
C GLY A 83 17.89 -13.90 2.25
N GLU A 84 17.40 -14.98 2.89
CA GLU A 84 16.62 -16.02 2.23
C GLU A 84 15.35 -15.46 1.55
N VAL A 85 14.63 -14.57 2.22
CA VAL A 85 13.46 -13.88 1.64
C VAL A 85 13.85 -13.03 0.43
N CYS A 86 14.95 -12.28 0.51
CA CYS A 86 15.44 -11.49 -0.62
C CYS A 86 15.84 -12.36 -1.81
N GLU A 87 16.50 -13.50 -1.59
CA GLU A 87 16.83 -14.47 -2.64
C GLU A 87 15.57 -14.99 -3.34
N LEU A 88 14.56 -15.42 -2.58
CA LEU A 88 13.27 -15.86 -3.13
C LEU A 88 12.56 -14.75 -3.91
N LEU A 89 12.54 -13.53 -3.38
CA LEU A 89 11.97 -12.38 -4.09
C LEU A 89 12.68 -12.13 -5.43
N CYS A 90 14.01 -12.16 -5.46
CA CYS A 90 14.79 -12.02 -6.68
C CYS A 90 14.49 -13.15 -7.67
N GLU A 91 14.37 -14.40 -7.19
CA GLU A 91 14.00 -15.54 -8.03
C GLU A 91 12.63 -15.37 -8.68
N PHE A 92 11.60 -14.99 -7.91
CA PHE A 92 10.24 -14.82 -8.43
C PHE A 92 10.09 -13.59 -9.33
N THR A 93 10.70 -12.48 -8.97
CA THR A 93 10.55 -11.22 -9.70
C THR A 93 11.54 -11.03 -10.84
N LYS A 94 12.59 -11.86 -10.90
CA LYS A 94 13.71 -11.77 -11.86
C LYS A 94 14.49 -10.46 -11.72
N HIS A 95 14.53 -9.89 -10.51
CA HIS A 95 15.37 -8.76 -10.18
C HIS A 95 16.68 -9.22 -9.52
N ASP A 96 17.72 -8.40 -9.63
CA ASP A 96 19.05 -8.73 -9.09
C ASP A 96 19.12 -8.54 -7.58
N ARG A 97 18.28 -7.68 -7.03
CA ARG A 97 18.29 -7.31 -5.61
C ARG A 97 16.89 -7.00 -5.09
N ALA A 98 16.67 -7.28 -3.81
CA ALA A 98 15.48 -6.91 -3.08
C ALA A 98 15.85 -6.14 -1.81
N ALA A 99 14.99 -5.22 -1.40
CA ALA A 99 15.08 -4.51 -0.13
C ALA A 99 13.76 -4.68 0.64
N LEU A 100 13.86 -4.89 1.94
CA LEU A 100 12.70 -5.08 2.80
C LEU A 100 12.34 -3.76 3.48
N CYS A 101 11.04 -3.48 3.55
CA CYS A 101 10.45 -2.33 4.26
C CYS A 101 9.32 -2.84 5.15
N ASN A 102 8.94 -2.06 6.15
CA ASN A 102 7.86 -2.46 7.06
C ASN A 102 6.47 -2.32 6.40
N THR A 103 6.32 -1.40 5.45
CA THR A 103 5.05 -1.13 4.78
C THR A 103 5.23 -0.93 3.28
N GLY A 104 4.14 -1.16 2.51
CA GLY A 104 4.12 -0.83 1.09
C GLY A 104 4.32 0.67 0.81
N SER A 105 3.88 1.55 1.72
CA SER A 105 4.12 2.99 1.59
C SER A 105 5.61 3.35 1.67
N GLU A 106 6.36 2.70 2.56
CA GLU A 106 7.82 2.86 2.65
C GLU A 106 8.52 2.33 1.39
N ALA A 107 8.07 1.19 0.88
CA ALA A 107 8.60 0.62 -0.36
C ALA A 107 8.38 1.56 -1.56
N ILE A 108 7.19 2.14 -1.71
CA ILE A 108 6.89 3.13 -2.74
C ILE A 108 7.75 4.39 -2.57
N LEU A 109 7.87 4.91 -1.35
CA LEU A 109 8.75 6.06 -1.07
C LEU A 109 10.20 5.77 -1.47
N GLY A 110 10.72 4.60 -1.12
CA GLY A 110 12.06 4.14 -1.50
C GLY A 110 12.21 4.05 -3.02
N ALA A 111 11.27 3.41 -3.71
CA ALA A 111 11.28 3.27 -5.15
C ALA A 111 11.27 4.61 -5.89
N MET A 112 10.42 5.55 -5.46
CA MET A 112 10.35 6.90 -6.04
C MET A 112 11.67 7.67 -5.86
N ARG A 113 12.30 7.58 -4.68
CA ARG A 113 13.61 8.21 -4.42
C ARG A 113 14.71 7.61 -5.29
N ILE A 114 14.76 6.28 -5.40
CA ILE A 114 15.72 5.59 -6.26
C ILE A 114 15.55 6.02 -7.71
N ALA A 115 14.31 6.01 -8.23
CA ALA A 115 14.03 6.41 -9.60
C ALA A 115 14.50 7.84 -9.90
N ARG A 116 14.20 8.79 -9.01
CA ARG A 116 14.66 10.19 -9.14
C ARG A 116 16.18 10.32 -9.07
N THR A 117 16.81 9.60 -8.16
CA THR A 117 18.26 9.63 -8.00
C THR A 117 18.98 9.10 -9.25
N VAL A 118 18.53 7.97 -9.78
CA VAL A 118 19.15 7.33 -10.94
C VAL A 118 18.96 8.11 -12.23
N THR A 119 17.78 8.72 -12.39
CA THR A 119 17.45 9.45 -13.63
C THR A 119 17.83 10.93 -13.59
N GLY A 120 17.99 11.51 -12.41
CA GLY A 120 18.11 12.98 -12.21
C GLY A 120 16.81 13.74 -12.50
N ARG A 121 15.69 13.05 -12.64
CA ARG A 121 14.38 13.62 -13.01
C ARG A 121 13.42 13.60 -11.80
N SER A 122 12.41 14.47 -11.82
CA SER A 122 11.48 14.60 -10.68
C SER A 122 10.10 14.05 -10.94
N LEU A 123 9.62 14.09 -12.20
CA LEU A 123 8.24 13.75 -12.54
C LEU A 123 7.98 12.25 -12.50
N ILE A 124 6.89 11.85 -11.85
CA ILE A 124 6.43 10.46 -11.81
C ILE A 124 4.99 10.39 -12.29
N VAL A 125 4.73 9.46 -13.21
CA VAL A 125 3.37 9.12 -13.64
C VAL A 125 2.77 8.12 -12.68
N ALA A 126 1.49 8.30 -12.36
CA ALA A 126 0.63 7.29 -11.75
C ALA A 126 -0.76 7.32 -12.42
N PHE A 127 -1.62 6.36 -12.11
CA PHE A 127 -2.89 6.23 -12.82
C PHE A 127 -4.08 6.50 -11.89
N SER A 128 -5.12 7.13 -12.46
CA SER A 128 -6.37 7.42 -11.76
C SER A 128 -6.98 6.13 -11.20
N GLY A 129 -7.35 6.15 -9.92
CA GLY A 129 -7.90 4.99 -9.23
C GLY A 129 -6.88 3.99 -8.68
N SER A 130 -5.58 4.18 -8.92
CA SER A 130 -4.53 3.37 -8.30
C SER A 130 -4.30 3.75 -6.84
N TYR A 131 -3.81 2.80 -6.05
CA TYR A 131 -3.40 3.01 -4.67
C TYR A 131 -1.91 2.69 -4.49
N HIS A 132 -1.15 3.66 -4.03
CA HIS A 132 0.30 3.56 -3.84
C HIS A 132 0.74 3.86 -2.39
N GLY A 133 -0.17 3.75 -1.44
CA GLY A 133 0.13 4.00 -0.02
C GLY A 133 -0.40 5.33 0.49
N ILE A 134 0.16 5.77 1.62
CA ILE A 134 -0.35 6.92 2.39
C ILE A 134 0.60 8.12 2.44
N ILE A 135 1.71 8.09 1.73
CA ILE A 135 2.61 9.26 1.64
C ILE A 135 1.93 10.36 0.84
N ASP A 136 2.11 11.60 1.27
CA ASP A 136 1.41 12.77 0.71
C ASP A 136 1.51 12.86 -0.81
N GLU A 137 2.69 12.57 -1.34
CA GLU A 137 2.99 12.68 -2.76
C GLU A 137 2.12 11.78 -3.66
N VAL A 138 1.75 10.58 -3.18
CA VAL A 138 0.87 9.67 -3.93
C VAL A 138 -0.61 9.81 -3.60
N LEU A 139 -0.95 10.62 -2.59
CA LEU A 139 -2.32 11.02 -2.28
C LEU A 139 -2.75 12.21 -3.14
N VAL A 140 -2.80 11.98 -4.43
CA VAL A 140 -2.96 12.98 -5.48
C VAL A 140 -4.11 12.62 -6.43
N ARG A 141 -4.73 13.63 -6.99
CA ARG A 141 -5.71 13.50 -8.06
C ARG A 141 -5.27 14.32 -9.27
N GLY A 142 -5.65 13.88 -10.45
CA GLY A 142 -5.44 14.60 -11.70
C GLY A 142 -6.73 15.13 -12.28
N SER A 143 -6.61 16.20 -13.06
CA SER A 143 -7.67 16.71 -13.93
C SER A 143 -7.42 16.33 -15.39
N LYS A 144 -8.46 16.46 -16.22
CA LYS A 144 -8.33 16.30 -17.68
C LYS A 144 -7.34 17.28 -18.33
N LYS A 145 -6.99 18.38 -17.63
CA LYS A 145 -5.98 19.35 -18.08
C LYS A 145 -4.57 19.02 -17.59
N LEU A 146 -4.35 17.81 -17.10
CA LEU A 146 -3.08 17.31 -16.55
C LEU A 146 -2.57 18.14 -15.33
N VAL A 147 -3.47 18.82 -14.62
CA VAL A 147 -3.17 19.50 -13.38
C VAL A 147 -3.43 18.57 -12.22
N THR A 148 -2.47 18.47 -11.31
CA THR A 148 -2.58 17.66 -10.09
C THR A 148 -2.98 18.50 -8.88
N PHE A 149 -3.70 17.88 -7.95
CA PHE A 149 -4.12 18.48 -6.71
C PHE A 149 -4.21 17.41 -5.59
N PRO A 150 -4.07 17.83 -4.32
CA PRO A 150 -4.17 16.91 -3.18
C PRO A 150 -5.48 16.13 -3.14
N ALA A 151 -5.40 14.85 -2.79
CA ALA A 151 -6.57 13.97 -2.68
C ALA A 151 -7.39 14.22 -1.41
N ALA A 152 -6.80 14.85 -0.39
CA ALA A 152 -7.43 15.12 0.90
C ALA A 152 -6.94 16.46 1.49
N PRO A 153 -7.75 17.08 2.39
CA PRO A 153 -7.31 18.22 3.18
C PRO A 153 -6.06 17.91 4.02
N GLY A 154 -5.19 18.89 4.19
CA GLY A 154 -3.96 18.77 4.97
C GLY A 154 -2.72 18.34 4.16
N ILE A 155 -2.90 17.82 2.94
CA ILE A 155 -1.80 17.56 2.02
C ILE A 155 -1.41 18.88 1.33
N MET A 156 -0.13 19.20 1.36
CA MET A 156 0.38 20.42 0.74
C MET A 156 0.35 20.31 -0.79
N PRO A 157 -0.10 21.35 -1.52
CA PRO A 157 -0.10 21.34 -2.99
C PRO A 157 1.27 21.06 -3.60
N GLU A 158 2.33 21.53 -2.98
CA GLU A 158 3.71 21.33 -3.39
C GLU A 158 4.14 19.86 -3.31
N SER A 159 3.55 19.09 -2.41
CA SER A 159 3.85 17.65 -2.28
C SER A 159 3.44 16.85 -3.52
N VAL A 160 2.45 17.31 -4.27
CA VAL A 160 1.88 16.58 -5.40
C VAL A 160 2.27 17.16 -6.77
N GLN A 161 3.03 18.23 -6.82
CA GLN A 161 3.37 18.94 -8.07
C GLN A 161 4.23 18.13 -9.06
N ASN A 162 5.00 17.16 -8.54
CA ASN A 162 5.85 16.28 -9.34
C ASN A 162 5.19 14.94 -9.68
N MET A 163 3.86 14.90 -9.60
CA MET A 163 3.07 13.74 -10.02
C MET A 163 2.25 14.09 -11.27
N LEU A 164 2.14 13.15 -12.18
CA LEU A 164 1.28 13.23 -13.37
C LEU A 164 0.28 12.08 -13.29
N ILE A 165 -1.01 12.41 -13.20
CA ILE A 165 -2.07 11.40 -13.09
C ILE A 165 -2.76 11.25 -14.42
N LEU A 166 -2.73 10.03 -14.95
CA LEU A 166 -3.29 9.66 -16.26
C LEU A 166 -4.38 8.60 -16.10
N ASP A 167 -5.14 8.38 -17.16
CA ASP A 167 -6.12 7.30 -17.23
C ASP A 167 -5.43 5.98 -17.60
N TYR A 168 -5.70 4.91 -16.82
CA TYR A 168 -5.08 3.61 -17.06
C TYR A 168 -5.60 2.93 -18.32
N GLY A 169 -4.67 2.39 -19.14
CA GLY A 169 -4.99 1.56 -20.30
C GLY A 169 -5.53 2.32 -21.51
N THR A 170 -5.25 3.62 -21.62
CA THR A 170 -5.64 4.43 -22.79
C THR A 170 -4.45 4.74 -23.70
N GLU A 171 -4.68 4.79 -25.00
CA GLU A 171 -3.69 5.21 -26.01
C GLU A 171 -3.20 6.64 -25.75
N GLU A 172 -4.09 7.52 -25.29
CA GLU A 172 -3.75 8.89 -24.95
C GLU A 172 -2.70 8.94 -23.81
N SER A 173 -2.86 8.12 -22.79
CA SER A 173 -1.90 8.04 -21.70
C SER A 173 -0.55 7.51 -22.16
N LEU A 174 -0.52 6.52 -23.05
CA LEU A 174 0.72 6.02 -23.65
C LEU A 174 1.40 7.09 -24.49
N ARG A 175 0.65 7.87 -25.26
CA ARG A 175 1.16 8.99 -26.05
C ARG A 175 1.80 10.06 -25.14
N ILE A 176 1.10 10.47 -24.07
CA ILE A 176 1.61 11.47 -23.11
C ILE A 176 2.89 10.98 -22.44
N ILE A 177 2.94 9.70 -22.02
CA ILE A 177 4.14 9.11 -21.43
C ILE A 177 5.32 9.15 -22.43
N ALA A 178 5.08 8.78 -23.67
CA ALA A 178 6.11 8.80 -24.71
C ALA A 178 6.61 10.23 -25.01
N GLU A 179 5.71 11.20 -25.14
CA GLU A 179 6.05 12.60 -25.39
C GLU A 179 6.84 13.25 -24.26
N ARG A 180 6.62 12.81 -23.00
CA ARG A 180 7.27 13.35 -21.81
C ARG A 180 8.35 12.44 -21.23
N ALA A 181 8.78 11.42 -21.99
CA ALA A 181 9.72 10.42 -21.50
C ALA A 181 11.00 11.01 -20.89
N ASP A 182 11.50 12.12 -21.44
CA ASP A 182 12.70 12.79 -20.98
C ASP A 182 12.53 13.55 -19.64
N GLU A 183 11.30 13.80 -19.21
CA GLU A 183 10.98 14.42 -17.92
C GLU A 183 10.73 13.39 -16.82
N LEU A 184 10.42 12.14 -17.20
CA LEU A 184 9.94 11.13 -16.27
C LEU A 184 11.07 10.42 -15.53
N ALA A 185 10.95 10.37 -14.20
CA ALA A 185 11.75 9.51 -13.36
C ALA A 185 11.21 8.06 -13.35
N ALA A 186 9.90 7.90 -13.32
CA ALA A 186 9.25 6.59 -13.30
C ALA A 186 7.78 6.65 -13.74
N VAL A 187 7.23 5.48 -14.04
CA VAL A 187 5.80 5.23 -14.15
C VAL A 187 5.41 4.20 -13.10
N LEU A 188 4.54 4.60 -12.15
CA LEU A 188 4.00 3.72 -11.11
C LEU A 188 2.74 3.04 -11.64
N VAL A 189 2.74 1.72 -11.63
CA VAL A 189 1.62 0.90 -12.12
C VAL A 189 1.11 -0.01 -11.01
N GLU A 190 -0.18 0.03 -10.77
CA GLU A 190 -0.91 -1.00 -10.04
C GLU A 190 -1.62 -1.86 -11.10
N PRO A 191 -1.10 -3.07 -11.44
CA PRO A 191 -1.60 -3.86 -12.57
C PRO A 191 -3.06 -4.26 -12.43
N VAL A 192 -3.51 -4.47 -11.19
CA VAL A 192 -4.91 -4.72 -10.84
C VAL A 192 -5.37 -3.57 -9.97
N ARG A 193 -6.06 -2.60 -10.56
CA ARG A 193 -6.49 -1.39 -9.83
C ARG A 193 -7.41 -1.72 -8.67
N SER A 194 -7.11 -1.14 -7.50
CA SER A 194 -7.91 -1.30 -6.29
C SER A 194 -9.24 -0.55 -6.34
N ARG A 195 -9.33 0.50 -7.17
CA ARG A 195 -10.52 1.36 -7.26
C ARG A 195 -10.84 1.67 -8.73
N ARG A 196 -12.14 1.76 -9.03
CA ARG A 196 -12.66 2.22 -10.33
C ARG A 196 -12.99 3.69 -10.30
#